data_4307075d20da071f7d3b8441e5ccab5d
#
_entry.id   4307075d20da071f7d3b8441e5ccab5d
#
_cell.length_a   1.000
_cell.length_b   1.000
_cell.length_c   1.000
_cell.angle_alpha   90.00
_cell.angle_beta   90.00
_cell.angle_gamma   90.00
#
_symmetry.space_group_name_H-M   'P 1'
#
loop_
_entity.id
_entity.type
_entity.pdbx_description
1 polymer ?
#
loop_
_entity_poly.entity_id
_entity_poly.type
_entity_poly.pdbx_seq_one_letter_code
_entity_poly.pdbx_strand_id
1 'polypeptide(L)'
;DRRMKEAPPYECFAFAANMPKWNTENPEVIRYLVSIAEQWTREYGIDAWRLDVPDEVSLRFLHAFRTRMRSCNAAVYVIGEIWQDAAWWLEQSVFDGVMDYPLYHAIRDFAMTHTDPLETFAHRIRRWYAAAPEAVHPYQWAFCSNHDVPRALSLCGGNKSDFQLAYVLAALLGGNLSVYYGDEIAMDGGQDPDNRRPMRWTDPEEEIRGFFHSLLRLKRDVLRHCRLTAMELTDALYLHFDGPGYGILAVVTERGQAVTPQSDASDSLLLEAPEGHAAEGTVQGFAVFRREAAYNGNT
;
A
#
# COMPACT_ATOMS: atom_id res chain seq x y z
N ASP A 1 7.61 2.93 31.10
CA ASP A 1 7.31 1.50 31.06
C ASP A 1 6.44 1.08 32.27
N ARG A 2 5.15 1.34 32.19
CA ARG A 2 4.19 0.87 33.21
C ARG A 2 3.73 -0.54 32.83
N ARG A 3 4.61 -1.51 32.91
CA ARG A 3 4.20 -2.92 32.86
C ARG A 3 3.23 -3.17 33.99
N MET A 4 2.05 -3.67 33.65
CA MET A 4 1.03 -4.02 34.64
C MET A 4 1.60 -4.95 35.69
N LYS A 5 1.56 -4.56 36.95
CA LYS A 5 1.94 -5.42 38.06
C LYS A 5 0.93 -6.55 38.30
N GLU A 6 -0.31 -6.37 37.83
CA GLU A 6 -1.39 -7.36 37.85
C GLU A 6 -2.23 -7.21 36.59
N ALA A 7 -2.67 -8.32 35.98
CA ALA A 7 -3.57 -8.31 34.84
C ALA A 7 -4.93 -7.74 35.28
N PRO A 8 -5.56 -6.84 34.50
CA PRO A 8 -6.90 -6.34 34.83
C PRO A 8 -7.92 -7.48 34.77
N PRO A 9 -9.04 -7.40 35.51
CA PRO A 9 -10.08 -8.41 35.50
C PRO A 9 -10.97 -8.35 34.22
N TYR A 10 -10.44 -7.76 33.14
CA TYR A 10 -11.11 -7.62 31.83
C TYR A 10 -10.09 -7.75 30.71
N GLU A 11 -10.56 -8.10 29.53
CA GLU A 11 -9.74 -8.08 28.32
C GLU A 11 -9.41 -6.66 27.88
N CYS A 12 -8.19 -6.45 27.42
CA CYS A 12 -7.72 -5.15 26.94
C CYS A 12 -6.91 -5.31 25.66
N PHE A 13 -6.92 -4.27 24.83
CA PHE A 13 -6.13 -4.21 23.62
C PHE A 13 -4.64 -4.21 23.94
N ALA A 14 -3.85 -5.06 23.25
CA ALA A 14 -2.39 -5.13 23.33
C ALA A 14 -1.85 -5.12 24.79
N PHE A 15 -2.59 -5.74 25.73
CA PHE A 15 -2.28 -5.77 27.17
C PHE A 15 -2.25 -4.40 27.86
N ALA A 16 -2.83 -3.36 27.23
CA ALA A 16 -2.94 -2.02 27.80
C ALA A 16 -4.17 -1.88 28.69
N ALA A 17 -3.98 -1.86 30.02
CA ALA A 17 -5.09 -1.82 30.99
C ALA A 17 -6.04 -0.61 30.85
N ASN A 18 -5.58 0.47 30.24
CA ASN A 18 -6.38 1.66 29.95
C ASN A 18 -7.20 1.56 28.66
N MET A 19 -7.13 0.44 27.95
CA MET A 19 -7.84 0.20 26.69
C MET A 19 -8.70 -1.08 26.77
N PRO A 20 -9.81 -1.07 27.55
CA PRO A 20 -10.68 -2.24 27.69
C PRO A 20 -11.37 -2.56 26.38
N LYS A 21 -11.48 -3.86 26.05
CA LYS A 21 -12.16 -4.36 24.85
C LYS A 21 -13.65 -4.55 25.10
N TRP A 22 -14.44 -4.24 24.09
CA TRP A 22 -15.83 -4.68 24.04
C TRP A 22 -15.91 -6.21 23.90
N ASN A 23 -16.85 -6.84 24.58
CA ASN A 23 -17.14 -8.26 24.34
C ASN A 23 -17.89 -8.41 23.01
N THR A 24 -17.15 -8.50 21.91
CA THR A 24 -17.71 -8.63 20.56
C THR A 24 -18.24 -10.04 20.25
N GLU A 25 -18.23 -10.98 21.20
CA GLU A 25 -19.00 -12.23 21.15
C GLU A 25 -20.44 -12.04 21.66
N ASN A 26 -20.71 -11.00 22.47
CA ASN A 26 -22.03 -10.73 23.00
C ASN A 26 -22.96 -10.22 21.88
N PRO A 27 -24.12 -10.89 21.64
CA PRO A 27 -25.06 -10.50 20.58
C PRO A 27 -25.63 -9.08 20.75
N GLU A 28 -25.75 -8.57 21.97
CA GLU A 28 -26.25 -7.21 22.24
C GLU A 28 -25.20 -6.17 21.83
N VAL A 29 -23.93 -6.41 22.15
CA VAL A 29 -22.82 -5.56 21.74
C VAL A 29 -22.71 -5.54 20.22
N ILE A 30 -22.78 -6.73 19.58
CA ILE A 30 -22.77 -6.83 18.11
C ILE A 30 -23.89 -5.99 17.50
N ARG A 31 -25.14 -6.18 17.96
CA ARG A 31 -26.28 -5.43 17.43
C ARG A 31 -26.11 -3.92 17.60
N TYR A 32 -25.65 -3.49 18.77
CA TYR A 32 -25.43 -2.08 19.06
C TYR A 32 -24.39 -1.45 18.15
N LEU A 33 -23.18 -2.03 18.07
CA LEU A 33 -22.08 -1.49 17.25
C LEU A 33 -22.42 -1.52 15.76
N VAL A 34 -23.04 -2.60 15.27
CA VAL A 34 -23.47 -2.71 13.88
C VAL A 34 -24.58 -1.71 13.54
N SER A 35 -25.50 -1.41 14.50
CA SER A 35 -26.55 -0.41 14.28
C SER A 35 -25.99 1.01 14.12
N ILE A 36 -24.92 1.35 14.84
CA ILE A 36 -24.21 2.63 14.67
C ILE A 36 -23.63 2.74 13.25
N ALA A 37 -22.90 1.72 12.81
CA ALA A 37 -22.31 1.71 11.49
C ALA A 37 -23.39 1.73 10.37
N GLU A 38 -24.51 1.03 10.59
CA GLU A 38 -25.66 1.08 9.68
C GLU A 38 -26.22 2.49 9.57
N GLN A 39 -26.44 3.17 10.69
CA GLN A 39 -26.94 4.55 10.71
C GLN A 39 -26.04 5.46 9.88
N TRP A 40 -24.74 5.44 10.13
CA TRP A 40 -23.77 6.24 9.37
C TRP A 40 -23.78 5.90 7.88
N THR A 41 -23.83 4.61 7.54
CA THR A 41 -23.83 4.17 6.14
C THR A 41 -25.07 4.65 5.41
N ARG A 42 -26.26 4.58 6.03
CA ARG A 42 -27.51 5.00 5.39
C ARG A 42 -27.70 6.51 5.35
N GLU A 43 -27.38 7.20 6.46
CA GLU A 43 -27.64 8.62 6.62
C GLU A 43 -26.65 9.47 5.81
N TYR A 44 -25.38 9.06 5.76
CA TYR A 44 -24.33 9.83 5.10
C TYR A 44 -23.78 9.19 3.83
N GLY A 45 -24.34 8.07 3.39
CA GLY A 45 -23.93 7.41 2.15
C GLY A 45 -22.48 6.91 2.17
N ILE A 46 -22.07 6.25 3.25
CA ILE A 46 -20.71 5.74 3.41
C ILE A 46 -20.42 4.67 2.34
N ASP A 47 -19.36 4.86 1.58
CA ASP A 47 -18.88 3.95 0.54
C ASP A 47 -17.86 2.94 1.05
N ALA A 48 -17.13 3.27 2.12
CA ALA A 48 -16.09 2.40 2.66
C ALA A 48 -15.96 2.52 4.19
N TRP A 49 -15.52 1.44 4.82
CA TRP A 49 -15.20 1.36 6.25
C TRP A 49 -13.78 0.86 6.44
N ARG A 50 -12.94 1.62 7.14
CA ARG A 50 -11.66 1.15 7.69
C ARG A 50 -11.89 0.72 9.13
N LEU A 51 -11.66 -0.55 9.41
CA LEU A 51 -11.78 -1.09 10.76
C LEU A 51 -10.40 -1.05 11.44
N ASP A 52 -10.37 -0.36 12.57
CA ASP A 52 -9.20 -0.23 13.44
C ASP A 52 -8.96 -1.55 14.17
N VAL A 53 -7.74 -2.07 14.09
CA VAL A 53 -7.28 -3.27 14.79
C VAL A 53 -8.32 -4.41 14.81
N PRO A 54 -8.86 -4.82 13.65
CA PRO A 54 -9.95 -5.78 13.60
C PRO A 54 -9.54 -7.22 13.98
N ASP A 55 -8.26 -7.51 14.06
CA ASP A 55 -7.72 -8.77 14.59
C ASP A 55 -7.89 -8.92 16.11
N GLU A 56 -8.26 -7.85 16.80
CA GLU A 56 -8.57 -7.81 18.23
C GLU A 56 -10.08 -7.92 18.55
N VAL A 57 -10.94 -8.06 17.53
CA VAL A 57 -12.37 -8.27 17.69
C VAL A 57 -12.81 -9.64 17.17
N SER A 58 -14.01 -10.11 17.56
CA SER A 58 -14.44 -11.45 17.17
C SER A 58 -14.79 -11.56 15.69
N LEU A 59 -14.50 -12.71 15.10
CA LEU A 59 -14.89 -13.03 13.71
C LEU A 59 -16.41 -12.95 13.54
N ARG A 60 -17.18 -13.30 14.58
CA ARG A 60 -18.64 -13.20 14.62
C ARG A 60 -19.12 -11.77 14.41
N PHE A 61 -18.48 -10.81 15.09
CA PHE A 61 -18.75 -9.38 14.89
C PHE A 61 -18.42 -8.96 13.45
N LEU A 62 -17.25 -9.32 12.94
CA LEU A 62 -16.80 -8.94 11.60
C LEU A 62 -17.75 -9.45 10.50
N HIS A 63 -18.22 -10.69 10.61
CA HIS A 63 -19.22 -11.23 9.68
C HIS A 63 -20.57 -10.50 9.78
N ALA A 64 -21.05 -10.21 11.00
CA ALA A 64 -22.28 -9.47 11.20
C ALA A 64 -22.19 -8.05 10.64
N PHE A 65 -21.05 -7.37 10.89
CA PHE A 65 -20.74 -6.04 10.37
C PHE A 65 -20.77 -6.04 8.83
N ARG A 66 -19.95 -6.88 8.20
CA ARG A 66 -19.88 -6.95 6.73
C ARG A 66 -21.23 -7.24 6.10
N THR A 67 -21.95 -8.23 6.62
CA THR A 67 -23.27 -8.61 6.12
C THR A 67 -24.23 -7.42 6.18
N ARG A 68 -24.23 -6.69 7.29
CA ARG A 68 -25.12 -5.54 7.46
C ARG A 68 -24.72 -4.38 6.55
N MET A 69 -23.44 -4.05 6.47
CA MET A 69 -22.97 -2.97 5.59
C MET A 69 -23.30 -3.26 4.13
N ARG A 70 -23.09 -4.49 3.66
CA ARG A 70 -23.48 -4.93 2.31
C ARG A 70 -24.97 -4.85 2.05
N SER A 71 -25.81 -5.04 3.08
CA SER A 71 -27.26 -4.86 2.95
C SER A 71 -27.68 -3.40 2.84
N CYS A 72 -26.85 -2.46 3.32
CA CYS A 72 -27.08 -1.02 3.20
C CYS A 72 -26.57 -0.47 1.88
N ASN A 73 -25.40 -0.91 1.46
CA ASN A 73 -24.75 -0.56 0.19
C ASN A 73 -24.03 -1.80 -0.34
N ALA A 74 -24.54 -2.39 -1.42
CA ALA A 74 -23.97 -3.61 -2.00
C ALA A 74 -22.51 -3.43 -2.49
N ALA A 75 -22.12 -2.20 -2.81
CA ALA A 75 -20.77 -1.85 -3.24
C ALA A 75 -19.85 -1.36 -2.11
N VAL A 76 -20.32 -1.38 -0.84
CA VAL A 76 -19.50 -0.90 0.28
C VAL A 76 -18.18 -1.67 0.36
N TYR A 77 -17.10 -0.94 0.50
CA TYR A 77 -15.76 -1.49 0.66
C TYR A 77 -15.39 -1.58 2.13
N VAL A 78 -14.91 -2.73 2.60
CA VAL A 78 -14.48 -2.94 3.98
C VAL A 78 -13.00 -3.29 4.01
N ILE A 79 -12.20 -2.45 4.65
CA ILE A 79 -10.76 -2.62 4.81
C ILE A 79 -10.39 -2.82 6.28
N GLY A 80 -9.52 -3.80 6.54
CA GLY A 80 -8.97 -4.05 7.88
C GLY A 80 -7.60 -3.44 8.06
N GLU A 81 -7.29 -2.92 9.24
CA GLU A 81 -5.93 -2.60 9.64
C GLU A 81 -5.27 -3.83 10.26
N ILE A 82 -4.54 -4.59 9.46
CA ILE A 82 -3.80 -5.78 9.89
C ILE A 82 -2.31 -5.53 9.68
N TRP A 83 -1.54 -5.52 10.78
CA TRP A 83 -0.11 -5.17 10.74
C TRP A 83 0.79 -6.32 10.29
N GLN A 84 0.26 -7.53 10.31
CA GLN A 84 0.96 -8.76 9.99
C GLN A 84 0.40 -9.40 8.72
N ASP A 85 0.80 -10.64 8.43
CA ASP A 85 0.24 -11.42 7.33
C ASP A 85 -1.29 -11.52 7.48
N ALA A 86 -2.00 -11.03 6.48
CA ALA A 86 -3.46 -10.97 6.48
C ALA A 86 -4.13 -12.07 5.68
N ALA A 87 -3.38 -13.04 5.12
CA ALA A 87 -3.91 -14.07 4.24
C ALA A 87 -5.12 -14.80 4.87
N TRP A 88 -4.98 -15.22 6.12
CA TRP A 88 -6.07 -15.89 6.84
C TRP A 88 -7.33 -15.02 6.95
N TRP A 89 -7.18 -13.72 7.27
CA TRP A 89 -8.30 -12.79 7.40
C TRP A 89 -9.02 -12.55 6.08
N LEU A 90 -8.27 -12.50 4.98
CA LEU A 90 -8.81 -12.34 3.63
C LEU A 90 -9.59 -13.59 3.20
N GLU A 91 -9.11 -14.78 3.56
CA GLU A 91 -9.83 -16.05 3.34
C GLU A 91 -11.16 -16.12 4.09
N GLN A 92 -11.27 -15.49 5.27
CA GLN A 92 -12.54 -15.43 6.02
C GLN A 92 -13.59 -14.55 5.33
N SER A 93 -13.24 -13.83 4.28
CA SER A 93 -14.14 -12.95 3.53
C SER A 93 -14.83 -11.89 4.40
N VAL A 94 -14.17 -11.42 5.45
CA VAL A 94 -14.65 -10.32 6.31
C VAL A 94 -14.20 -8.96 5.84
N PHE A 95 -13.12 -8.90 5.06
CA PHE A 95 -12.58 -7.70 4.41
C PHE A 95 -12.56 -7.87 2.89
N ASP A 96 -12.62 -6.76 2.17
CA ASP A 96 -12.34 -6.70 0.74
C ASP A 96 -10.84 -6.55 0.52
N GLY A 97 -10.13 -5.92 1.45
CA GLY A 97 -8.69 -5.73 1.47
C GLY A 97 -8.21 -5.34 2.86
N VAL A 98 -6.92 -5.16 3.00
CA VAL A 98 -6.28 -4.66 4.24
C VAL A 98 -5.32 -3.53 3.93
N MET A 99 -4.96 -2.75 4.95
CA MET A 99 -3.77 -1.89 4.90
C MET A 99 -2.55 -2.81 4.87
N ASP A 100 -1.76 -2.73 3.79
CA ASP A 100 -0.73 -3.73 3.46
C ASP A 100 0.59 -3.41 4.17
N TYR A 101 0.67 -3.68 5.46
CA TYR A 101 1.88 -3.51 6.25
C TYR A 101 3.03 -4.42 5.83
N PRO A 102 2.83 -5.69 5.43
CA PRO A 102 3.92 -6.50 4.87
C PRO A 102 4.60 -5.88 3.65
N LEU A 103 3.81 -5.33 2.71
CA LEU A 103 4.34 -4.60 1.57
C LEU A 103 5.04 -3.30 2.00
N TYR A 104 4.43 -2.52 2.91
CA TYR A 104 5.03 -1.33 3.48
C TYR A 104 6.41 -1.63 4.09
N HIS A 105 6.52 -2.68 4.91
CA HIS A 105 7.80 -3.06 5.52
C HIS A 105 8.86 -3.43 4.48
N ALA A 106 8.48 -4.16 3.42
CA ALA A 106 9.42 -4.50 2.36
C ALA A 106 9.92 -3.24 1.62
N ILE A 107 9.01 -2.33 1.26
CA ILE A 107 9.35 -1.06 0.60
C ILE A 107 10.20 -0.18 1.52
N ARG A 108 9.83 -0.05 2.81
CA ARG A 108 10.57 0.73 3.80
C ARG A 108 12.02 0.26 3.89
N ASP A 109 12.20 -1.05 4.09
CA ASP A 109 13.51 -1.63 4.35
C ASP A 109 14.44 -1.56 3.13
N PHE A 110 13.87 -1.65 1.92
CA PHE A 110 14.65 -1.52 0.67
C PHE A 110 14.84 -0.05 0.27
N ALA A 111 13.73 0.68 0.06
CA ALA A 111 13.78 1.98 -0.62
C ALA A 111 13.99 3.16 0.32
N MET A 112 13.57 3.06 1.60
CA MET A 112 13.62 4.21 2.51
C MET A 112 14.80 4.15 3.47
N THR A 113 15.05 2.99 4.09
CA THR A 113 16.08 2.84 5.14
C THR A 113 17.32 2.08 4.66
N HIS A 114 17.27 1.48 3.47
CA HIS A 114 18.35 0.70 2.87
C HIS A 114 18.92 -0.40 3.78
N THR A 115 18.05 -1.00 4.61
CA THR A 115 18.42 -2.13 5.48
C THR A 115 18.38 -3.47 4.76
N ASP A 116 17.60 -3.56 3.68
CA ASP A 116 17.54 -4.73 2.82
C ASP A 116 18.17 -4.43 1.45
N PRO A 117 19.01 -5.32 0.92
CA PRO A 117 19.46 -5.25 -0.48
C PRO A 117 18.33 -5.63 -1.44
N LEU A 118 18.49 -5.30 -2.72
CA LEU A 118 17.51 -5.59 -3.79
C LEU A 118 17.10 -7.07 -3.85
N GLU A 119 18.04 -7.98 -3.63
CA GLU A 119 17.76 -9.43 -3.63
C GLU A 119 16.77 -9.81 -2.51
N THR A 120 17.00 -9.30 -1.29
CA THR A 120 16.10 -9.55 -0.15
C THR A 120 14.72 -8.96 -0.43
N PHE A 121 14.65 -7.74 -0.97
CA PHE A 121 13.41 -7.12 -1.38
C PHE A 121 12.66 -7.98 -2.41
N ALA A 122 13.32 -8.42 -3.46
CA ALA A 122 12.72 -9.27 -4.50
C ALA A 122 12.15 -10.58 -3.92
N HIS A 123 12.88 -11.22 -2.99
CA HIS A 123 12.40 -12.41 -2.29
C HIS A 123 11.16 -12.12 -1.42
N ARG A 124 11.15 -11.00 -0.68
CA ARG A 124 10.00 -10.59 0.13
C ARG A 124 8.77 -10.32 -0.73
N ILE A 125 8.93 -9.64 -1.87
CA ILE A 125 7.80 -9.37 -2.78
C ILE A 125 7.25 -10.65 -3.41
N ARG A 126 8.10 -11.58 -3.84
CA ARG A 126 7.63 -12.90 -4.34
C ARG A 126 6.82 -13.64 -3.29
N ARG A 127 7.31 -13.68 -2.04
CA ARG A 127 6.62 -14.33 -0.94
C ARG A 127 5.30 -13.63 -0.61
N TRP A 128 5.30 -12.30 -0.53
CA TRP A 128 4.11 -11.48 -0.28
C TRP A 128 3.04 -11.73 -1.36
N TYR A 129 3.44 -11.70 -2.63
CA TYR A 129 2.51 -11.92 -3.74
C TYR A 129 1.91 -13.32 -3.74
N ALA A 130 2.69 -14.33 -3.37
CA ALA A 130 2.22 -15.72 -3.27
C ALA A 130 1.35 -15.99 -2.03
N ALA A 131 1.41 -15.17 -1.00
CA ALA A 131 0.72 -15.41 0.27
C ALA A 131 -0.77 -15.06 0.21
N ALA A 132 -1.19 -14.11 -0.62
CA ALA A 132 -2.58 -13.67 -0.74
C ALA A 132 -3.25 -14.22 -2.01
N PRO A 133 -4.57 -14.52 -1.98
CA PRO A 133 -5.30 -14.87 -3.19
C PRO A 133 -5.19 -13.75 -4.23
N GLU A 134 -4.94 -14.11 -5.48
CA GLU A 134 -4.77 -13.13 -6.58
C GLU A 134 -5.93 -12.12 -6.67
N ALA A 135 -7.15 -12.59 -6.43
CA ALA A 135 -8.35 -11.76 -6.52
C ALA A 135 -8.40 -10.59 -5.51
N VAL A 136 -7.61 -10.62 -4.43
CA VAL A 136 -7.61 -9.56 -3.41
C VAL A 136 -6.51 -8.52 -3.63
N HIS A 137 -5.47 -8.82 -4.41
CA HIS A 137 -4.39 -7.87 -4.67
C HIS A 137 -4.87 -6.49 -5.15
N PRO A 138 -5.87 -6.38 -6.06
CA PRO A 138 -6.38 -5.08 -6.50
C PRO A 138 -7.04 -4.24 -5.39
N TYR A 139 -7.40 -4.87 -4.28
CA TYR A 139 -8.13 -4.23 -3.17
C TYR A 139 -7.25 -3.93 -1.97
N GLN A 140 -5.98 -4.33 -1.96
CA GLN A 140 -5.03 -4.01 -0.91
C GLN A 140 -4.66 -2.53 -0.93
N TRP A 141 -4.45 -1.92 0.26
CA TRP A 141 -3.98 -0.54 0.37
C TRP A 141 -2.49 -0.49 0.60
N ALA A 142 -1.75 -0.16 -0.44
CA ALA A 142 -0.34 0.20 -0.32
C ALA A 142 -0.19 1.65 0.16
N PHE A 143 0.78 1.88 1.02
CA PHE A 143 1.11 3.19 1.56
C PHE A 143 2.60 3.27 1.88
N CYS A 144 3.13 4.49 1.98
CA CYS A 144 4.50 4.75 2.43
C CYS A 144 4.54 5.49 3.76
N SER A 145 3.45 6.17 4.12
CA SER A 145 3.24 6.86 5.40
C SER A 145 1.81 6.68 5.87
N ASN A 146 1.61 6.75 7.17
CA ASN A 146 0.31 6.93 7.81
C ASN A 146 0.49 7.58 9.19
N HIS A 147 -0.58 7.65 9.98
CA HIS A 147 -0.56 8.29 11.30
C HIS A 147 0.15 7.45 12.38
N ASP A 148 0.46 6.18 12.14
CA ASP A 148 1.09 5.25 13.11
C ASP A 148 2.57 4.96 12.80
N VAL A 149 3.05 5.43 11.65
CA VAL A 149 4.46 5.26 11.24
C VAL A 149 5.09 6.60 10.89
N PRO A 150 6.43 6.74 10.97
CA PRO A 150 7.11 7.93 10.52
C PRO A 150 6.80 8.23 9.04
N ARG A 151 6.84 9.51 8.67
CA ARG A 151 6.67 9.91 7.28
C ARG A 151 7.80 9.37 6.39
N ALA A 152 7.46 8.96 5.20
CA ALA A 152 8.40 8.35 4.25
C ALA A 152 9.61 9.24 3.97
N LEU A 153 9.43 10.55 3.78
CA LEU A 153 10.55 11.47 3.56
C LEU A 153 11.54 11.47 4.74
N SER A 154 11.04 11.39 5.98
CA SER A 154 11.90 11.29 7.17
C SER A 154 12.66 9.97 7.22
N LEU A 155 12.02 8.85 6.85
CA LEU A 155 12.67 7.55 6.76
C LEU A 155 13.76 7.53 5.67
N CYS A 156 13.56 8.26 4.58
CA CYS A 156 14.55 8.46 3.51
C CYS A 156 15.66 9.46 3.89
N GLY A 157 15.67 10.00 5.13
CA GLY A 157 16.65 11.02 5.53
C GLY A 157 16.58 12.31 4.70
N GLY A 158 15.41 12.62 4.13
CA GLY A 158 15.19 13.77 3.25
C GLY A 158 15.56 13.53 1.77
N ASN A 159 16.00 12.32 1.41
CA ASN A 159 16.33 11.99 0.01
C ASN A 159 15.03 11.83 -0.80
N LYS A 160 14.81 12.74 -1.77
CA LYS A 160 13.62 12.76 -2.62
C LYS A 160 13.59 11.60 -3.63
N SER A 161 14.73 11.15 -4.12
CA SER A 161 14.79 10.02 -5.07
C SER A 161 14.37 8.72 -4.40
N ASP A 162 14.85 8.44 -3.19
CA ASP A 162 14.44 7.29 -2.38
C ASP A 162 12.94 7.37 -2.02
N PHE A 163 12.47 8.56 -1.69
CA PHE A 163 11.05 8.83 -1.41
C PHE A 163 10.16 8.56 -2.64
N GLN A 164 10.57 9.01 -3.81
CA GLN A 164 9.84 8.75 -5.06
C GLN A 164 9.87 7.26 -5.42
N LEU A 165 11.01 6.58 -5.28
CA LEU A 165 11.13 5.13 -5.49
C LEU A 165 10.15 4.36 -4.60
N ALA A 166 10.04 4.71 -3.32
CA ALA A 166 9.11 4.06 -2.40
C ALA A 166 7.67 4.17 -2.88
N TYR A 167 7.23 5.35 -3.31
CA TYR A 167 5.88 5.56 -3.83
C TYR A 167 5.62 4.89 -5.17
N VAL A 168 6.63 4.82 -6.05
CA VAL A 168 6.53 4.05 -7.31
C VAL A 168 6.36 2.57 -7.02
N LEU A 169 7.13 2.00 -6.10
CA LEU A 169 6.98 0.60 -5.69
C LEU A 169 5.59 0.32 -5.08
N ALA A 170 5.10 1.22 -4.23
CA ALA A 170 3.75 1.12 -3.68
C ALA A 170 2.66 1.19 -4.77
N ALA A 171 2.84 2.04 -5.77
CA ALA A 171 1.91 2.15 -6.90
C ALA A 171 1.94 0.94 -7.84
N LEU A 172 3.13 0.37 -8.10
CA LEU A 172 3.31 -0.78 -8.97
C LEU A 172 2.78 -2.07 -8.33
N LEU A 173 3.13 -2.32 -7.07
CA LEU A 173 2.88 -3.59 -6.39
C LEU A 173 1.52 -3.61 -5.67
N GLY A 174 1.10 -2.50 -5.09
CA GLY A 174 -0.17 -2.42 -4.37
C GLY A 174 -1.40 -2.26 -5.26
N GLY A 175 -2.55 -2.65 -4.77
CA GLY A 175 -3.85 -2.47 -5.44
C GLY A 175 -4.26 -0.99 -5.48
N ASN A 176 -4.57 -0.43 -4.32
CA ASN A 176 -4.89 0.98 -4.14
C ASN A 176 -3.72 1.70 -3.49
N LEU A 177 -3.36 2.86 -4.02
CA LEU A 177 -2.33 3.70 -3.41
C LEU A 177 -2.98 4.69 -2.45
N SER A 178 -2.60 4.60 -1.18
CA SER A 178 -2.95 5.58 -0.14
C SER A 178 -1.82 6.59 0.03
N VAL A 179 -2.13 7.86 -0.13
CA VAL A 179 -1.20 8.96 0.10
C VAL A 179 -1.57 9.65 1.40
N TYR A 180 -0.66 9.63 2.38
CA TYR A 180 -0.87 10.32 3.64
C TYR A 180 -0.79 11.83 3.41
N TYR A 181 -1.72 12.62 4.00
CA TYR A 181 -1.75 14.06 3.79
C TYR A 181 -0.39 14.70 4.03
N GLY A 182 0.02 15.58 3.12
CA GLY A 182 1.29 16.29 3.19
C GLY A 182 2.47 15.57 2.55
N ASP A 183 2.39 14.27 2.26
CA ASP A 183 3.45 13.57 1.52
C ASP A 183 3.54 14.12 0.09
N GLU A 184 2.43 14.51 -0.52
CA GLU A 184 2.35 15.13 -1.84
C GLU A 184 3.04 16.51 -1.93
N ILE A 185 3.42 17.08 -0.80
CA ILE A 185 4.21 18.31 -0.69
C ILE A 185 5.50 18.10 0.12
N ALA A 186 5.96 16.86 0.22
CA ALA A 186 7.19 16.48 0.92
C ALA A 186 7.22 16.91 2.41
N MET A 187 6.13 16.73 3.14
CA MET A 187 6.16 16.91 4.60
C MET A 187 6.98 15.80 5.24
N ASP A 188 7.86 16.20 6.14
CA ASP A 188 8.60 15.32 7.05
C ASP A 188 7.85 15.12 8.38
N GLY A 189 8.26 14.15 9.17
CA GLY A 189 7.78 13.89 10.52
C GLY A 189 8.27 12.55 11.04
N GLY A 190 8.76 12.54 12.28
CA GLY A 190 9.27 11.34 12.95
C GLY A 190 8.15 10.47 13.52
N GLN A 191 8.37 9.92 14.71
CA GLN A 191 7.38 9.13 15.44
C GLN A 191 6.20 10.01 15.91
N ASP A 192 5.07 9.37 16.21
CA ASP A 192 3.91 10.03 16.83
C ASP A 192 4.33 10.84 18.08
N PRO A 193 3.90 12.10 18.23
CA PRO A 193 2.92 12.85 17.42
C PRO A 193 3.52 13.68 16.26
N ASP A 194 4.81 13.63 16.00
CA ASP A 194 5.48 14.50 15.03
C ASP A 194 5.02 14.25 13.58
N ASN A 195 4.71 13.00 13.23
CA ASN A 195 4.15 12.62 11.94
C ASN A 195 2.72 13.15 11.70
N ARG A 196 2.02 13.61 12.75
CA ARG A 196 0.62 14.11 12.72
C ARG A 196 0.53 15.64 12.78
N ARG A 197 1.59 16.36 12.47
CA ARG A 197 1.59 17.84 12.40
C ARG A 197 0.51 18.33 11.43
N PRO A 198 -0.08 19.53 11.66
CA PRO A 198 -1.05 20.12 10.75
C PRO A 198 -0.53 20.22 9.32
N MET A 199 -1.44 20.12 8.34
CA MET A 199 -1.12 20.30 6.93
C MET A 199 -0.43 21.64 6.67
N ARG A 200 0.68 21.63 5.92
CA ARG A 200 1.38 22.83 5.46
C ARG A 200 0.75 23.28 4.14
N TRP A 201 -0.07 24.32 4.20
CA TRP A 201 -0.78 24.86 3.03
C TRP A 201 0.05 25.84 2.20
N THR A 202 1.19 26.29 2.73
CA THR A 202 2.13 27.22 2.06
C THR A 202 3.38 26.49 1.62
N ASP A 203 4.06 27.05 0.60
CA ASP A 203 5.34 26.55 0.08
C ASP A 203 5.34 25.06 -0.29
N PRO A 204 4.47 24.64 -1.21
CA PRO A 204 4.48 23.26 -1.70
C PRO A 204 5.78 23.01 -2.46
N GLU A 205 6.34 21.80 -2.28
CA GLU A 205 7.42 21.29 -3.09
C GLU A 205 6.89 20.92 -4.49
N GLU A 206 6.97 21.86 -5.44
CA GLU A 206 6.35 21.70 -6.78
C GLU A 206 6.86 20.48 -7.54
N GLU A 207 8.14 20.13 -7.39
CA GLU A 207 8.72 18.92 -7.98
C GLU A 207 8.00 17.66 -7.49
N ILE A 208 7.81 17.53 -6.17
CA ILE A 208 7.13 16.37 -5.57
C ILE A 208 5.65 16.37 -5.92
N ARG A 209 4.99 17.54 -5.96
CA ARG A 209 3.62 17.63 -6.47
C ARG A 209 3.50 17.16 -7.91
N GLY A 210 4.41 17.58 -8.77
CA GLY A 210 4.46 17.14 -10.17
C GLY A 210 4.66 15.63 -10.29
N PHE A 211 5.55 15.06 -9.49
CA PHE A 211 5.75 13.61 -9.40
C PHE A 211 4.46 12.89 -8.99
N PHE A 212 3.79 13.27 -7.89
CA PHE A 212 2.54 12.65 -7.48
C PHE A 212 1.46 12.77 -8.54
N HIS A 213 1.36 13.91 -9.22
CA HIS A 213 0.42 14.09 -10.31
C HIS A 213 0.63 13.07 -11.44
N SER A 214 1.90 12.84 -11.81
CA SER A 214 2.29 11.86 -12.83
C SER A 214 2.05 10.43 -12.35
N LEU A 215 2.46 10.11 -11.12
CA LEU A 215 2.30 8.78 -10.52
C LEU A 215 0.82 8.40 -10.37
N LEU A 216 -0.02 9.31 -9.87
CA LEU A 216 -1.44 9.04 -9.68
C LEU A 216 -2.19 8.89 -11.01
N ARG A 217 -1.80 9.65 -12.06
CA ARG A 217 -2.30 9.42 -13.42
C ARG A 217 -1.88 8.06 -13.94
N LEU A 218 -0.59 7.71 -13.82
CA LEU A 218 -0.09 6.40 -14.22
C LEU A 218 -0.86 5.28 -13.51
N LYS A 219 -1.05 5.40 -12.18
CA LYS A 219 -1.82 4.41 -11.40
C LYS A 219 -3.26 4.30 -11.88
N ARG A 220 -3.96 5.43 -12.03
CA ARG A 220 -5.37 5.46 -12.40
C ARG A 220 -5.63 5.00 -13.83
N ASP A 221 -4.82 5.46 -14.78
CA ASP A 221 -5.12 5.32 -16.21
C ASP A 221 -4.48 4.08 -16.83
N VAL A 222 -3.42 3.55 -16.20
CA VAL A 222 -2.62 2.43 -16.73
C VAL A 222 -2.56 1.27 -15.73
N LEU A 223 -1.88 1.45 -14.60
CA LEU A 223 -1.52 0.33 -13.71
C LEU A 223 -2.71 -0.38 -13.07
N ARG A 224 -3.83 0.31 -12.82
CA ARG A 224 -5.02 -0.31 -12.23
C ARG A 224 -5.63 -1.44 -13.09
N HIS A 225 -5.28 -1.47 -14.37
CA HIS A 225 -5.73 -2.47 -15.33
C HIS A 225 -4.68 -3.54 -15.61
N CYS A 226 -3.51 -3.41 -15.00
CA CYS A 226 -2.40 -4.32 -15.20
C CYS A 226 -2.27 -5.31 -14.04
N ARG A 227 -1.80 -6.50 -14.38
CA ARG A 227 -1.49 -7.55 -13.43
C ARG A 227 -0.03 -7.90 -13.53
N LEU A 228 0.64 -8.06 -12.39
CA LEU A 228 2.01 -8.56 -12.32
C LEU A 228 2.06 -10.01 -12.83
N THR A 229 2.85 -10.27 -13.86
CA THR A 229 2.94 -11.58 -14.52
C THR A 229 4.30 -12.25 -14.33
N ALA A 230 5.37 -11.45 -14.21
CA ALA A 230 6.71 -11.98 -13.94
C ALA A 230 7.56 -11.00 -13.11
N MET A 231 8.48 -11.57 -12.34
CA MET A 231 9.53 -10.86 -11.63
C MET A 231 10.87 -11.53 -11.92
N GLU A 232 11.78 -10.80 -12.53
CA GLU A 232 13.13 -11.27 -12.87
C GLU A 232 14.15 -10.45 -12.10
N LEU A 233 15.10 -11.12 -11.46
CA LEU A 233 16.21 -10.51 -10.76
C LEU A 233 17.52 -10.96 -11.44
N THR A 234 18.18 -10.01 -12.05
CA THR A 234 19.49 -10.20 -12.70
C THR A 234 20.46 -9.10 -12.23
N ASP A 235 20.75 -8.12 -13.04
CA ASP A 235 21.49 -6.89 -12.72
C ASP A 235 20.57 -5.81 -12.10
N ALA A 236 19.25 -5.96 -12.27
CA ALA A 236 18.20 -5.17 -11.65
C ALA A 236 16.99 -6.06 -11.36
N LEU A 237 15.98 -5.51 -10.69
CA LEU A 237 14.68 -6.14 -10.58
C LEU A 237 13.78 -5.66 -11.72
N TYR A 238 13.36 -6.59 -12.55
CA TYR A 238 12.43 -6.38 -13.65
C TYR A 238 11.05 -6.88 -13.26
N LEU A 239 10.06 -6.00 -13.30
CA LEU A 239 8.67 -6.31 -13.01
C LEU A 239 7.86 -6.19 -14.29
N HIS A 240 7.22 -7.28 -14.70
CA HIS A 240 6.42 -7.35 -15.92
C HIS A 240 4.94 -7.37 -15.54
N PHE A 241 4.17 -6.48 -16.15
CA PHE A 241 2.74 -6.42 -15.96
C PHE A 241 2.03 -6.50 -17.30
N ASP A 242 0.94 -7.27 -17.35
CA ASP A 242 0.06 -7.35 -18.51
C ASP A 242 -1.19 -6.50 -18.28
N GLY A 243 -1.52 -5.67 -19.24
CA GLY A 243 -2.72 -4.85 -19.34
C GLY A 243 -3.48 -5.12 -20.62
N PRO A 244 -4.64 -4.48 -20.81
CA PRO A 244 -5.49 -4.69 -21.99
C PRO A 244 -4.86 -4.09 -23.25
N GLY A 245 -4.16 -4.92 -24.03
CA GLY A 245 -3.51 -4.53 -25.28
C GLY A 245 -2.14 -3.85 -25.13
N TYR A 246 -1.54 -3.90 -23.96
CA TYR A 246 -0.17 -3.41 -23.70
C TYR A 246 0.47 -4.14 -22.52
N GLY A 247 1.77 -4.09 -22.45
CA GLY A 247 2.54 -4.50 -21.26
C GLY A 247 3.14 -3.30 -20.54
N ILE A 248 3.52 -3.50 -19.30
CA ILE A 248 4.35 -2.56 -18.53
C ILE A 248 5.61 -3.30 -18.07
N LEU A 249 6.74 -2.68 -18.27
CA LEU A 249 8.01 -3.07 -17.69
C LEU A 249 8.44 -2.01 -16.69
N ALA A 250 8.61 -2.41 -15.43
CA ALA A 250 9.28 -1.57 -14.45
C ALA A 250 10.67 -2.15 -14.14
N VAL A 251 11.68 -1.29 -14.14
CA VAL A 251 13.07 -1.62 -13.82
C VAL A 251 13.43 -0.90 -12.54
N VAL A 252 13.96 -1.63 -11.56
CA VAL A 252 14.38 -1.10 -10.26
C VAL A 252 15.81 -1.55 -10.00
N THR A 253 16.69 -0.59 -9.71
CA THR A 253 18.11 -0.87 -9.46
C THR A 253 18.44 -0.80 -7.97
N GLU A 254 19.54 -1.44 -7.59
CA GLU A 254 20.16 -1.21 -6.27
C GLU A 254 20.63 0.26 -6.21
N ARG A 255 20.63 0.82 -5.00
CA ARG A 255 21.10 2.20 -4.81
C ARG A 255 22.52 2.41 -5.32
N GLY A 256 22.70 3.45 -6.11
CA GLY A 256 23.99 3.79 -6.71
C GLY A 256 24.42 2.90 -7.88
N GLN A 257 23.58 1.95 -8.29
CA GLN A 257 23.80 1.15 -9.49
C GLN A 257 23.01 1.72 -10.67
N ALA A 258 23.59 1.59 -11.85
CA ALA A 258 22.94 1.92 -13.11
C ALA A 258 23.01 0.72 -14.05
N VAL A 259 21.92 0.45 -14.75
CA VAL A 259 21.81 -0.67 -15.70
C VAL A 259 21.33 -0.17 -17.06
N THR A 260 21.69 -0.90 -18.11
CA THR A 260 21.15 -0.68 -19.45
C THR A 260 20.13 -1.80 -19.73
N PRO A 261 18.83 -1.56 -19.46
CA PRO A 261 17.83 -2.59 -19.64
C PRO A 261 17.68 -2.94 -21.12
N GLN A 262 17.38 -4.20 -21.41
CA GLN A 262 16.94 -4.61 -22.74
C GLN A 262 15.52 -4.07 -22.97
N SER A 263 15.44 -2.85 -23.50
CA SER A 263 14.19 -2.25 -23.95
C SER A 263 14.12 -2.31 -25.48
N ASP A 264 12.94 -2.58 -26.02
CA ASP A 264 12.71 -2.51 -27.45
C ASP A 264 12.55 -1.06 -27.89
N ALA A 265 12.92 -0.77 -29.14
CA ALA A 265 12.81 0.58 -29.70
C ALA A 265 11.36 1.13 -29.72
N SER A 266 10.36 0.26 -29.51
CA SER A 266 8.93 0.61 -29.39
C SER A 266 8.51 0.94 -27.95
N ASP A 267 9.35 0.69 -26.94
CA ASP A 267 9.02 0.93 -25.54
C ASP A 267 8.97 2.45 -25.28
N SER A 268 7.87 2.93 -24.71
CA SER A 268 7.71 4.33 -24.32
C SER A 268 7.89 4.53 -22.83
N LEU A 269 8.80 5.43 -22.45
CA LEU A 269 9.04 5.81 -21.07
C LEU A 269 7.81 6.53 -20.50
N LEU A 270 7.30 6.05 -19.37
CA LEU A 270 6.17 6.63 -18.64
C LEU A 270 6.60 7.41 -17.39
N LEU A 271 7.59 6.92 -16.67
CA LEU A 271 8.10 7.52 -15.44
C LEU A 271 9.51 7.01 -15.15
N GLU A 272 10.39 7.89 -14.67
CA GLU A 272 11.74 7.54 -14.23
C GLU A 272 12.14 8.31 -12.96
N ALA A 273 13.20 7.85 -12.29
CA ALA A 273 13.82 8.56 -11.18
C ALA A 273 14.39 9.91 -11.61
N PRO A 274 14.48 10.92 -10.72
CA PRO A 274 15.05 12.24 -11.07
C PRO A 274 16.48 12.18 -11.57
N GLU A 275 17.26 11.23 -11.10
CA GLU A 275 18.65 10.99 -11.50
C GLU A 275 18.77 9.96 -12.64
N GLY A 276 17.62 9.50 -13.17
CA GLY A 276 17.53 8.51 -14.24
C GLY A 276 17.83 9.12 -15.60
N HIS A 277 18.39 8.31 -16.48
CA HIS A 277 18.67 8.63 -17.88
C HIS A 277 18.09 7.53 -18.77
N ALA A 278 16.87 7.06 -18.47
CA ALA A 278 16.25 5.96 -19.19
C ALA A 278 16.00 6.29 -20.67
N ALA A 279 15.75 7.56 -20.99
CA ALA A 279 15.67 8.04 -22.38
C ALA A 279 16.99 7.90 -23.15
N GLU A 280 18.12 7.87 -22.43
CA GLU A 280 19.46 7.65 -22.97
C GLU A 280 19.91 6.18 -22.87
N GLY A 281 19.02 5.29 -22.45
CA GLY A 281 19.24 3.85 -22.33
C GLY A 281 19.82 3.39 -21.00
N THR A 282 19.94 4.26 -19.99
CA THR A 282 20.48 3.89 -18.66
C THR A 282 19.46 4.17 -17.56
N VAL A 283 19.14 3.16 -16.75
CA VAL A 283 18.25 3.28 -15.59
C VAL A 283 19.06 3.31 -14.30
N GLN A 284 18.84 4.32 -13.47
CA GLN A 284 19.32 4.42 -12.11
C GLN A 284 18.13 4.73 -11.19
N GLY A 285 17.95 3.98 -10.10
CA GLY A 285 16.79 4.06 -9.24
C GLY A 285 15.61 3.29 -9.80
N PHE A 286 14.81 3.91 -10.64
CA PHE A 286 13.70 3.23 -11.32
C PHE A 286 13.37 3.83 -12.69
N ALA A 287 12.75 3.01 -13.55
CA ALA A 287 12.06 3.46 -14.76
C ALA A 287 10.83 2.57 -15.04
N VAL A 288 9.79 3.15 -15.59
CA VAL A 288 8.56 2.45 -15.97
C VAL A 288 8.29 2.70 -17.46
N PHE A 289 8.21 1.64 -18.23
CA PHE A 289 8.00 1.65 -19.66
C PHE A 289 6.65 1.01 -20.01
N ARG A 290 6.00 1.55 -21.03
CA ARG A 290 4.89 0.89 -21.71
C ARG A 290 5.44 0.15 -22.91
N ARG A 291 5.09 -1.12 -23.03
CA ARG A 291 5.40 -1.99 -24.16
C ARG A 291 4.13 -2.18 -25.02
N GLU A 292 4.25 -2.06 -26.31
CA GLU A 292 3.17 -2.49 -27.18
C GLU A 292 3.05 -4.02 -27.10
N ALA A 293 1.83 -4.55 -27.00
CA ALA A 293 1.63 -5.97 -27.04
C ALA A 293 2.18 -6.48 -28.40
N ALA A 294 3.08 -7.44 -28.36
CA ALA A 294 3.47 -8.11 -29.62
C ALA A 294 2.18 -8.60 -30.29
N TYR A 295 1.88 -8.09 -31.47
CA TYR A 295 0.71 -8.50 -32.24
C TYR A 295 0.89 -9.98 -32.60
N ASN A 296 0.49 -10.88 -31.71
CA ASN A 296 0.37 -12.30 -32.03
C ASN A 296 -0.84 -12.44 -32.93
N GLY A 297 -0.61 -12.21 -34.23
CA GLY A 297 -1.57 -12.46 -35.29
C GLY A 297 -1.89 -13.96 -35.41
N ASN A 298 -2.74 -14.42 -34.50
CA ASN A 298 -3.52 -15.64 -34.66
C ASN A 298 -4.98 -15.28 -34.45
N THR A 299 -5.63 -15.01 -35.57
CA THR A 299 -7.09 -15.07 -35.74
C THR A 299 -7.56 -16.52 -35.74
#